data_34c6741e952bc924ddd604da18e0bbb1
#
_entry.id   34c6741e952bc924ddd604da18e0bbb1
#
_cell.length_a   1.000
_cell.length_b   1.000
_cell.length_c   1.000
_cell.angle_alpha   90.00
_cell.angle_beta   90.00
_cell.angle_gamma   90.00
#
_symmetry.space_group_name_H-M   'P 1'
#
loop_
_entity.id
_entity.type
_entity.pdbx_description
1 polymer ?
#
loop_
_entity_poly.entity_id
_entity_poly.type
_entity_poly.pdbx_seq_one_letter_code
_entity_poly.pdbx_strand_id
1 'polypeptide(L)'
;MSISRRDILKSLTLTAVAGSVLRVIPLEAAEYAHRMVKAEKAAADNQVYTPKYFPAHDYKTLQSLCQTIVPSDADSKGAIEAGAPEFIDLITSENKDYQLALGGGIMWLDNTCIDRYGSAYLECTATQQKEILDLIAYRKSAKIDPSLGQGVEFFGFLRKLTVDGFITSEVGFDYLGYVGNTYLKEFPGCPPVPEA
;
A
#
# COMPACT_ATOMS: atom_id res chain seq x y z
N MET A 1 16.83 -14.14 19.75
CA MET A 1 17.32 -14.35 18.38
C MET A 1 17.10 -13.04 17.63
N SER A 2 18.16 -12.30 17.26
CA SER A 2 18.01 -11.09 16.45
C SER A 2 17.84 -11.51 14.99
N ILE A 3 16.67 -11.34 14.44
CA ILE A 3 16.37 -11.59 13.02
C ILE A 3 17.09 -10.50 12.22
N SER A 4 18.00 -10.88 11.31
CA SER A 4 18.77 -9.96 10.49
C SER A 4 17.88 -9.38 9.37
N ARG A 5 18.13 -8.11 8.94
CA ARG A 5 17.53 -7.50 7.73
C ARG A 5 17.57 -8.46 6.53
N ARG A 6 18.67 -9.17 6.35
CA ARG A 6 18.86 -10.17 5.26
C ARG A 6 17.90 -11.35 5.35
N ASP A 7 17.52 -11.79 6.55
CA ASP A 7 16.67 -12.98 6.71
C ASP A 7 15.20 -12.65 6.40
N ILE A 8 14.77 -11.43 6.70
CA ILE A 8 13.44 -10.92 6.34
C ILE A 8 13.34 -10.72 4.82
N LEU A 9 14.38 -10.17 4.20
CA LEU A 9 14.43 -10.00 2.75
C LEU A 9 14.43 -11.35 2.02
N LYS A 10 15.12 -12.37 2.55
CA LYS A 10 15.06 -13.72 2.01
C LYS A 10 13.66 -14.34 2.13
N SER A 11 12.92 -14.06 3.18
CA SER A 11 11.52 -14.54 3.31
C SER A 11 10.59 -13.85 2.32
N LEU A 12 10.81 -12.56 2.00
CA LEU A 12 10.08 -11.84 0.95
C LEU A 12 10.40 -12.36 -0.46
N THR A 13 11.63 -12.82 -0.71
CA THR A 13 12.04 -13.35 -2.04
C THR A 13 11.67 -14.82 -2.24
N LEU A 14 11.57 -15.64 -1.18
CA LEU A 14 11.22 -17.05 -1.29
C LEU A 14 9.77 -17.29 -1.76
N THR A 15 8.88 -16.32 -1.56
CA THR A 15 7.50 -16.37 -2.07
C THR A 15 7.39 -16.03 -3.57
N ALA A 16 8.46 -15.59 -4.22
CA ALA A 16 8.48 -15.22 -5.63
C ALA A 16 8.65 -16.40 -6.61
N VAL A 17 8.91 -17.63 -6.13
CA VAL A 17 9.26 -18.79 -6.98
C VAL A 17 8.04 -19.61 -7.42
N ALA A 18 6.88 -19.44 -6.83
CA ALA A 18 5.65 -20.11 -7.28
C ALA A 18 4.80 -19.13 -8.08
N GLY A 19 4.75 -19.31 -9.38
CA GLY A 19 4.07 -18.42 -10.33
C GLY A 19 2.68 -17.96 -9.90
N SER A 20 2.39 -16.71 -10.08
CA SER A 20 1.08 -16.01 -10.01
C SER A 20 0.23 -16.15 -8.75
N VAL A 21 0.73 -16.69 -7.66
CA VAL A 21 0.01 -16.77 -6.38
C VAL A 21 0.36 -15.52 -5.56
N LEU A 22 -0.67 -14.78 -5.15
CA LEU A 22 -0.70 -13.70 -4.16
C LEU A 22 0.64 -13.53 -3.42
N ARG A 23 1.37 -12.46 -3.78
CA ARG A 23 2.55 -12.03 -3.04
C ARG A 23 2.09 -11.54 -1.66
N VAL A 24 1.93 -12.47 -0.72
CA VAL A 24 1.55 -12.16 0.65
C VAL A 24 2.80 -11.69 1.38
N ILE A 25 2.75 -10.51 1.97
CA ILE A 25 3.79 -10.04 2.88
C ILE A 25 3.56 -10.76 4.21
N PRO A 26 4.54 -11.54 4.73
CA PRO A 26 4.41 -12.14 6.04
C PRO A 26 4.19 -11.07 7.12
N LEU A 27 3.33 -11.35 8.11
CA LEU A 27 2.98 -10.39 9.16
C LEU A 27 4.23 -9.87 9.89
N GLU A 28 5.18 -10.74 10.21
CA GLU A 28 6.42 -10.36 10.87
C GLU A 28 7.27 -9.39 10.04
N ALA A 29 7.24 -9.54 8.71
CA ALA A 29 7.95 -8.62 7.80
C ALA A 29 7.23 -7.27 7.73
N ALA A 30 5.90 -7.26 7.74
CA ALA A 30 5.12 -6.03 7.78
C ALA A 30 5.31 -5.28 9.10
N GLU A 31 5.22 -5.95 10.24
CA GLU A 31 5.49 -5.36 11.55
C GLU A 31 6.91 -4.79 11.65
N TYR A 32 7.88 -5.49 11.08
CA TYR A 32 9.26 -4.98 11.03
C TYR A 32 9.34 -3.70 10.20
N ALA A 33 8.72 -3.66 9.04
CA ALA A 33 8.71 -2.46 8.19
C ALA A 33 8.07 -1.26 8.90
N HIS A 34 6.92 -1.44 9.57
CA HIS A 34 6.30 -0.39 10.37
C HIS A 34 7.18 0.10 11.52
N ARG A 35 7.87 -0.81 12.23
CA ARG A 35 8.82 -0.43 13.29
C ARG A 35 9.99 0.38 12.73
N MET A 36 10.51 0.02 11.56
CA MET A 36 11.58 0.76 10.90
C MET A 36 11.14 2.16 10.50
N VAL A 37 9.97 2.31 9.88
CA VAL A 37 9.37 3.62 9.53
C VAL A 37 9.21 4.48 10.79
N LYS A 38 8.66 3.91 11.87
CA LYS A 38 8.49 4.62 13.16
C LYS A 38 9.83 5.08 13.75
N ALA A 39 10.85 4.22 13.72
CA ALA A 39 12.19 4.55 14.20
C ALA A 39 12.85 5.67 13.36
N GLU A 40 12.68 5.64 12.04
CA GLU A 40 13.20 6.68 11.15
C GLU A 40 12.51 8.04 11.36
N LYS A 41 11.19 8.05 11.51
CA LYS A 41 10.45 9.26 11.88
C LYS A 41 10.91 9.82 13.22
N ALA A 42 11.13 8.96 14.21
CA ALA A 42 11.61 9.39 15.53
C ALA A 42 13.05 9.92 15.53
N ALA A 43 13.89 9.45 14.61
CA ALA A 43 15.28 9.91 14.45
C ALA A 43 15.41 11.20 13.64
N ALA A 44 14.37 11.57 12.87
CA ALA A 44 14.35 12.80 12.09
C ALA A 44 13.98 14.00 12.98
N ASP A 45 14.70 15.12 12.87
CA ASP A 45 14.47 16.35 13.66
C ASP A 45 13.04 16.87 13.57
N ASN A 46 12.38 16.68 12.42
CA ASN A 46 11.02 17.14 12.14
C ASN A 46 9.97 16.02 12.25
N GLN A 47 10.34 14.82 12.66
CA GLN A 47 9.48 13.63 12.72
C GLN A 47 8.79 13.27 11.38
N VAL A 48 9.36 13.71 10.25
CA VAL A 48 8.87 13.44 8.90
C VAL A 48 9.71 12.34 8.27
N TYR A 49 9.05 11.38 7.63
CA TYR A 49 9.71 10.33 6.87
C TYR A 49 10.36 10.89 5.59
N THR A 50 11.58 10.48 5.34
CA THR A 50 12.28 10.80 4.08
C THR A 50 12.21 9.58 3.16
N PRO A 51 11.55 9.70 1.99
CA PRO A 51 11.44 8.59 1.04
C PRO A 51 12.81 8.07 0.61
N LYS A 52 12.94 6.73 0.50
CA LYS A 52 14.20 6.06 0.17
C LYS A 52 14.29 5.70 -1.30
N TYR A 53 13.16 5.42 -1.91
CA TYR A 53 13.11 4.99 -3.30
C TYR A 53 12.43 6.03 -4.19
N PHE A 54 11.23 6.49 -3.81
CA PHE A 54 10.46 7.37 -4.68
C PHE A 54 10.99 8.81 -4.67
N PRO A 55 11.25 9.42 -5.84
CA PRO A 55 11.44 10.87 -5.96
C PRO A 55 10.25 11.64 -5.39
N ALA A 56 10.44 12.92 -5.10
CA ALA A 56 9.43 13.75 -4.44
C ALA A 56 8.07 13.78 -5.18
N HIS A 57 8.08 13.80 -6.50
CA HIS A 57 6.86 13.75 -7.32
C HIS A 57 6.16 12.40 -7.17
N ASP A 58 6.89 11.30 -7.40
CA ASP A 58 6.34 9.95 -7.35
C ASP A 58 5.82 9.60 -5.95
N TYR A 59 6.52 10.06 -4.90
CA TYR A 59 6.08 9.86 -3.54
C TYR A 59 4.76 10.60 -3.22
N LYS A 60 4.59 11.83 -3.72
CA LYS A 60 3.31 12.55 -3.61
C LYS A 60 2.19 11.85 -4.39
N THR A 61 2.51 11.32 -5.57
CA THR A 61 1.56 10.51 -6.35
C THR A 61 1.15 9.27 -5.57
N LEU A 62 2.12 8.56 -4.98
CA LEU A 62 1.87 7.41 -4.11
C LEU A 62 0.95 7.77 -2.93
N GLN A 63 1.23 8.89 -2.23
CA GLN A 63 0.38 9.37 -1.14
C GLN A 63 -1.07 9.64 -1.59
N SER A 64 -1.24 10.33 -2.72
CA SER A 64 -2.55 10.61 -3.30
C SER A 64 -3.33 9.33 -3.65
N LEU A 65 -2.64 8.36 -4.23
CA LEU A 65 -3.24 7.06 -4.57
C LEU A 65 -3.60 6.26 -3.32
N CYS A 66 -2.74 6.20 -2.31
CA CYS A 66 -3.02 5.54 -1.03
C CYS A 66 -4.24 6.16 -0.34
N GLN A 67 -4.33 7.50 -0.30
CA GLN A 67 -5.47 8.23 0.24
C GLN A 67 -6.78 7.92 -0.53
N THR A 68 -6.70 7.73 -1.84
CA THR A 68 -7.87 7.37 -2.64
C THR A 68 -8.31 5.92 -2.41
N ILE A 69 -7.37 5.00 -2.15
CA ILE A 69 -7.64 3.57 -1.94
C ILE A 69 -8.23 3.32 -0.55
N VAL A 70 -7.66 3.92 0.49
CA VAL A 70 -8.15 3.85 1.89
C VAL A 70 -8.24 5.26 2.44
N PRO A 71 -9.32 5.97 2.15
CA PRO A 71 -9.52 7.34 2.63
C PRO A 71 -9.76 7.38 4.14
N SER A 72 -9.35 8.48 4.78
CA SER A 72 -9.82 8.81 6.14
C SER A 72 -11.20 9.44 6.08
N ASP A 73 -12.02 9.20 7.10
CA ASP A 73 -13.31 9.83 7.30
C ASP A 73 -13.45 10.36 8.73
N ALA A 74 -14.67 10.76 9.14
CA ALA A 74 -14.93 11.31 10.47
C ALA A 74 -14.72 10.27 11.59
N ASP A 75 -14.92 9.00 11.29
CA ASP A 75 -14.96 7.92 12.27
C ASP A 75 -13.70 7.04 12.22
N SER A 76 -12.94 7.08 11.12
CA SER A 76 -11.76 6.21 10.94
C SER A 76 -10.59 6.94 10.26
N LYS A 77 -9.39 6.57 10.69
CA LYS A 77 -8.13 6.97 10.05
C LYS A 77 -7.92 6.15 8.78
N GLY A 78 -7.27 6.78 7.78
CA GLY A 78 -7.00 6.15 6.49
C GLY A 78 -5.56 5.68 6.31
N ALA A 79 -5.19 5.42 5.03
CA ALA A 79 -3.87 4.92 4.66
C ALA A 79 -2.72 5.87 5.04
N ILE A 80 -2.95 7.18 5.02
CA ILE A 80 -1.92 8.18 5.32
C ILE A 80 -1.57 8.12 6.82
N GLU A 81 -2.56 8.14 7.69
CA GLU A 81 -2.38 8.08 9.13
C GLU A 81 -1.82 6.71 9.58
N ALA A 82 -2.12 5.66 8.82
CA ALA A 82 -1.57 4.33 9.01
C ALA A 82 -0.09 4.22 8.59
N GLY A 83 0.46 5.20 7.87
CA GLY A 83 1.81 5.17 7.33
C GLY A 83 1.98 4.21 6.15
N ALA A 84 0.93 3.94 5.38
CA ALA A 84 0.99 3.03 4.25
C ALA A 84 1.92 3.51 3.12
N PRO A 85 2.00 4.80 2.76
CA PRO A 85 2.97 5.26 1.77
C PRO A 85 4.42 5.03 2.20
N GLU A 86 4.75 5.30 3.47
CA GLU A 86 6.08 5.07 4.04
C GLU A 86 6.44 3.58 4.05
N PHE A 87 5.48 2.74 4.43
CA PHE A 87 5.60 1.29 4.39
C PHE A 87 5.92 0.81 2.95
N ILE A 88 5.16 1.29 1.96
CA ILE A 88 5.35 0.92 0.56
C ILE A 88 6.70 1.40 0.04
N ASP A 89 7.12 2.63 0.33
CA ASP A 89 8.42 3.16 -0.07
C ASP A 89 9.56 2.33 0.52
N LEU A 90 9.49 2.01 1.82
CA LEU A 90 10.51 1.22 2.50
C LEU A 90 10.67 -0.17 1.88
N ILE A 91 9.58 -0.92 1.68
CA ILE A 91 9.66 -2.27 1.09
C ILE A 91 10.07 -2.22 -0.39
N THR A 92 9.71 -1.15 -1.11
CA THR A 92 10.10 -0.93 -2.50
C THR A 92 11.59 -0.65 -2.60
N SER A 93 12.18 0.11 -1.66
CA SER A 93 13.61 0.42 -1.66
C SER A 93 14.49 -0.82 -1.64
N GLU A 94 14.01 -1.92 -1.09
CA GLU A 94 14.74 -3.17 -0.91
C GLU A 94 14.38 -4.25 -1.96
N ASN A 95 13.40 -3.98 -2.86
CA ASN A 95 12.88 -4.99 -3.79
C ASN A 95 12.81 -4.47 -5.24
N LYS A 96 13.69 -4.97 -6.11
CA LYS A 96 13.77 -4.55 -7.52
C LYS A 96 12.49 -4.81 -8.32
N ASP A 97 11.77 -5.89 -8.03
CA ASP A 97 10.52 -6.19 -8.72
C ASP A 97 9.44 -5.16 -8.36
N TYR A 98 9.43 -4.70 -7.09
CA TYR A 98 8.53 -3.64 -6.63
C TYR A 98 8.92 -2.30 -7.24
N GLN A 99 10.23 -2.01 -7.34
CA GLN A 99 10.74 -0.81 -8.02
C GLN A 99 10.26 -0.74 -9.46
N LEU A 100 10.37 -1.84 -10.18
CA LEU A 100 9.92 -1.91 -11.58
C LEU A 100 8.39 -1.77 -11.69
N ALA A 101 7.63 -2.48 -10.85
CA ALA A 101 6.18 -2.48 -10.91
C ALA A 101 5.57 -1.13 -10.49
N LEU A 102 6.04 -0.54 -9.39
CA LEU A 102 5.48 0.69 -8.85
C LEU A 102 6.04 1.93 -9.56
N GLY A 103 7.37 2.02 -9.76
CA GLY A 103 7.98 3.13 -10.49
C GLY A 103 7.52 3.18 -11.94
N GLY A 104 7.52 2.05 -12.63
CA GLY A 104 6.98 1.94 -13.98
C GLY A 104 5.47 2.22 -14.06
N GLY A 105 4.73 1.86 -13.02
CA GLY A 105 3.29 2.13 -12.92
C GLY A 105 2.96 3.61 -12.74
N ILE A 106 3.69 4.32 -11.87
CA ILE A 106 3.52 5.77 -11.68
C ILE A 106 3.86 6.51 -12.97
N MET A 107 4.97 6.16 -13.61
CA MET A 107 5.35 6.73 -14.91
C MET A 107 4.28 6.48 -15.99
N TRP A 108 3.71 5.28 -16.06
CA TRP A 108 2.61 4.97 -16.96
C TRP A 108 1.38 5.84 -16.68
N LEU A 109 1.04 6.03 -15.40
CA LEU A 109 -0.11 6.83 -14.97
C LEU A 109 0.06 8.30 -15.41
N ASP A 110 1.22 8.90 -15.14
CA ASP A 110 1.51 10.27 -15.52
C ASP A 110 1.47 10.45 -17.05
N ASN A 111 2.12 9.57 -17.80
CA ASN A 111 2.10 9.63 -19.28
C ASN A 111 0.67 9.49 -19.82
N THR A 112 -0.12 8.58 -19.27
CA THR A 112 -1.53 8.40 -19.69
C THR A 112 -2.37 9.63 -19.37
N CYS A 113 -2.13 10.29 -18.22
CA CYS A 113 -2.80 11.54 -17.89
C CYS A 113 -2.37 12.69 -18.80
N ILE A 114 -1.08 12.80 -19.13
CA ILE A 114 -0.57 13.79 -20.08
C ILE A 114 -1.22 13.60 -21.45
N ASP A 115 -1.28 12.38 -21.96
CA ASP A 115 -1.89 12.08 -23.25
C ASP A 115 -3.39 12.39 -23.31
N ARG A 116 -4.11 12.18 -22.21
CA ARG A 116 -5.57 12.36 -22.14
C ARG A 116 -6.00 13.78 -21.75
N TYR A 117 -5.27 14.40 -20.82
CA TYR A 117 -5.68 15.61 -20.13
C TYR A 117 -4.67 16.77 -20.25
N GLY A 118 -3.47 16.50 -20.79
CA GLY A 118 -2.40 17.48 -20.95
C GLY A 118 -1.59 17.79 -19.70
N SER A 119 -1.78 17.02 -18.60
CA SER A 119 -1.09 17.25 -17.31
C SER A 119 -0.79 15.93 -16.63
N ALA A 120 0.26 15.88 -15.78
CA ALA A 120 0.56 14.73 -14.94
C ALA A 120 -0.55 14.48 -13.91
N TYR A 121 -0.64 13.25 -13.37
CA TYR A 121 -1.73 12.83 -12.50
C TYR A 121 -2.03 13.78 -11.34
N LEU A 122 -1.01 14.29 -10.65
CA LEU A 122 -1.20 15.21 -9.52
C LEU A 122 -1.76 16.57 -9.93
N GLU A 123 -1.57 16.98 -11.18
CA GLU A 123 -2.04 18.25 -11.73
C GLU A 123 -3.44 18.13 -12.34
N CYS A 124 -3.92 16.90 -12.53
CA CYS A 124 -5.27 16.63 -13.01
C CYS A 124 -6.32 17.03 -11.96
N THR A 125 -7.50 17.43 -12.43
CA THR A 125 -8.65 17.68 -11.54
C THR A 125 -9.10 16.39 -10.85
N ALA A 126 -9.77 16.48 -9.71
CA ALA A 126 -10.29 15.31 -8.98
C ALA A 126 -11.20 14.42 -9.85
N THR A 127 -11.96 15.02 -10.76
CA THR A 127 -12.79 14.28 -11.72
C THR A 127 -11.96 13.48 -12.70
N GLN A 128 -10.89 14.06 -13.27
CA GLN A 128 -9.98 13.39 -14.19
C GLN A 128 -9.17 12.29 -13.48
N GLN A 129 -8.71 12.54 -12.25
CA GLN A 129 -8.04 11.53 -11.43
C GLN A 129 -8.96 10.34 -11.18
N LYS A 130 -10.22 10.60 -10.81
CA LYS A 130 -11.21 9.52 -10.61
C LYS A 130 -11.47 8.76 -11.91
N GLU A 131 -11.64 9.45 -13.03
CA GLU A 131 -11.91 8.85 -14.34
C GLU A 131 -10.80 7.87 -14.74
N ILE A 132 -9.51 8.27 -14.64
CA ILE A 132 -8.41 7.39 -14.99
C ILE A 132 -8.31 6.19 -14.04
N LEU A 133 -8.56 6.37 -12.73
CA LEU A 133 -8.54 5.28 -11.78
C LEU A 133 -9.70 4.30 -11.99
N ASP A 134 -10.90 4.77 -12.33
CA ASP A 134 -12.05 3.92 -12.67
C ASP A 134 -11.74 3.02 -13.90
N LEU A 135 -10.97 3.51 -14.87
CA LEU A 135 -10.55 2.74 -16.04
C LEU A 135 -9.61 1.57 -15.67
N ILE A 136 -8.72 1.76 -14.69
CA ILE A 136 -7.71 0.77 -14.30
C ILE A 136 -8.07 -0.02 -13.03
N ALA A 137 -9.19 0.28 -12.38
CA ALA A 137 -9.60 -0.38 -11.15
C ALA A 137 -9.93 -1.87 -11.32
N TYR A 138 -10.32 -2.28 -12.52
CA TYR A 138 -10.85 -3.61 -12.78
C TYR A 138 -10.10 -4.35 -13.87
N ARG A 139 -9.75 -5.62 -13.61
CA ARG A 139 -9.06 -6.49 -14.59
C ARG A 139 -9.81 -6.67 -15.91
N LYS A 140 -11.14 -6.51 -15.90
CA LYS A 140 -11.96 -6.58 -17.12
C LYS A 140 -11.62 -5.47 -18.12
N SER A 141 -11.17 -4.31 -17.64
CA SER A 141 -10.82 -3.18 -18.49
C SER A 141 -9.65 -3.53 -19.44
N ALA A 142 -8.62 -4.21 -18.94
CA ALA A 142 -7.49 -4.66 -19.76
C ALA A 142 -7.88 -5.73 -20.82
N LYS A 143 -9.00 -6.44 -20.63
CA LYS A 143 -9.53 -7.36 -21.65
C LYS A 143 -10.24 -6.63 -22.78
N ILE A 144 -10.83 -5.48 -22.49
CA ILE A 144 -11.53 -4.63 -23.46
C ILE A 144 -10.54 -3.75 -24.18
N ASP A 145 -9.61 -3.13 -23.44
CA ASP A 145 -8.55 -2.27 -23.96
C ASP A 145 -7.19 -2.75 -23.43
N PRO A 146 -6.42 -3.51 -24.24
CA PRO A 146 -5.10 -4.01 -23.83
C PRO A 146 -4.08 -2.92 -23.47
N SER A 147 -4.25 -1.67 -23.96
CA SER A 147 -3.36 -0.55 -23.63
C SER A 147 -3.41 -0.18 -22.14
N LEU A 148 -4.50 -0.51 -21.45
CA LEU A 148 -4.67 -0.30 -20.02
C LEU A 148 -4.02 -1.41 -19.17
N GLY A 149 -3.47 -2.46 -19.79
CA GLY A 149 -2.96 -3.64 -19.08
C GLY A 149 -1.95 -3.30 -17.98
N GLN A 150 -0.96 -2.48 -18.31
CA GLN A 150 0.07 -2.04 -17.35
C GLN A 150 -0.55 -1.25 -16.18
N GLY A 151 -1.47 -0.34 -16.45
CA GLY A 151 -2.17 0.44 -15.43
C GLY A 151 -3.02 -0.44 -14.51
N VAL A 152 -3.73 -1.42 -15.06
CA VAL A 152 -4.55 -2.37 -14.29
C VAL A 152 -3.69 -3.24 -13.37
N GLU A 153 -2.54 -3.73 -13.84
CA GLU A 153 -1.61 -4.50 -13.02
C GLU A 153 -0.98 -3.64 -11.92
N PHE A 154 -0.52 -2.45 -12.27
CA PHE A 154 0.01 -1.47 -11.33
C PHE A 154 -0.98 -1.14 -10.22
N PHE A 155 -2.20 -0.71 -10.58
CA PHE A 155 -3.20 -0.29 -9.60
C PHE A 155 -3.66 -1.46 -8.72
N GLY A 156 -3.80 -2.65 -9.30
CA GLY A 156 -4.12 -3.86 -8.54
C GLY A 156 -3.04 -4.22 -7.52
N PHE A 157 -1.78 -4.06 -7.89
CA PHE A 157 -0.64 -4.31 -7.00
C PHE A 157 -0.53 -3.23 -5.91
N LEU A 158 -0.63 -1.95 -6.29
CA LEU A 158 -0.61 -0.84 -5.35
C LEU A 158 -1.74 -0.93 -4.33
N ARG A 159 -2.96 -1.23 -4.79
CA ARG A 159 -4.12 -1.42 -3.89
C ARG A 159 -3.86 -2.50 -2.86
N LYS A 160 -3.28 -3.64 -3.28
CA LYS A 160 -2.91 -4.71 -2.36
C LYS A 160 -1.92 -4.21 -1.30
N LEU A 161 -0.83 -3.55 -1.72
CA LEU A 161 0.18 -3.04 -0.79
C LEU A 161 -0.35 -1.96 0.15
N THR A 162 -1.26 -1.10 -0.33
CA THR A 162 -1.90 -0.08 0.50
C THR A 162 -2.76 -0.72 1.59
N VAL A 163 -3.55 -1.74 1.23
CA VAL A 163 -4.35 -2.49 2.20
C VAL A 163 -3.46 -3.27 3.17
N ASP A 164 -2.40 -3.94 2.68
CA ASP A 164 -1.44 -4.65 3.55
C ASP A 164 -0.80 -3.67 4.55
N GLY A 165 -0.32 -2.50 4.08
CA GLY A 165 0.26 -1.47 4.94
C GLY A 165 -0.73 -0.86 5.93
N PHE A 166 -2.00 -0.75 5.55
CA PHE A 166 -3.05 -0.27 6.45
C PHE A 166 -3.36 -1.30 7.53
N ILE A 167 -3.75 -2.53 7.16
CA ILE A 167 -4.24 -3.53 8.12
C ILE A 167 -3.16 -4.07 9.06
N THR A 168 -1.88 -3.94 8.71
CA THR A 168 -0.75 -4.36 9.55
C THR A 168 -0.17 -3.23 10.41
N SER A 169 -0.76 -2.03 10.33
CA SER A 169 -0.40 -0.87 11.16
C SER A 169 -1.12 -0.87 12.50
N GLU A 170 -0.64 -0.05 13.46
CA GLU A 170 -1.35 0.20 14.72
C GLU A 170 -2.78 0.73 14.45
N VAL A 171 -2.93 1.63 13.46
CA VAL A 171 -4.24 2.18 13.06
C VAL A 171 -5.18 1.10 12.53
N GLY A 172 -4.64 0.19 11.70
CA GLY A 172 -5.42 -0.92 11.16
C GLY A 172 -5.82 -1.94 12.24
N PHE A 173 -4.96 -2.22 13.21
CA PHE A 173 -5.30 -3.08 14.33
C PHE A 173 -6.41 -2.48 15.20
N ASP A 174 -6.36 -1.17 15.47
CA ASP A 174 -7.42 -0.46 16.19
C ASP A 174 -8.74 -0.54 15.40
N TYR A 175 -8.70 -0.30 14.08
CA TYR A 175 -9.87 -0.38 13.22
C TYR A 175 -10.52 -1.77 13.19
N LEU A 176 -9.69 -2.83 13.20
CA LEU A 176 -10.16 -4.22 13.20
C LEU A 176 -10.57 -4.70 14.60
N GLY A 177 -10.31 -3.93 15.65
CA GLY A 177 -10.48 -4.36 17.03
C GLY A 177 -9.54 -5.51 17.41
N TYR A 178 -8.40 -5.63 16.71
CA TYR A 178 -7.44 -6.71 16.96
C TYR A 178 -6.55 -6.38 18.17
N VAL A 179 -6.73 -7.14 19.22
CA VAL A 179 -5.99 -6.99 20.49
C VAL A 179 -4.72 -7.83 20.59
N GLY A 180 -4.28 -8.41 19.47
CA GLY A 180 -3.13 -9.32 19.42
C GLY A 180 -3.47 -10.75 19.88
N ASN A 181 -2.44 -11.61 19.95
CA ASN A 181 -2.55 -12.97 20.43
C ASN A 181 -2.56 -13.01 21.96
N THR A 182 -3.51 -12.29 22.57
CA THR A 182 -3.64 -12.24 24.02
C THR A 182 -4.48 -13.41 24.51
N TYR A 183 -3.97 -14.17 25.50
CA TYR A 183 -4.74 -15.22 26.15
C TYR A 183 -5.94 -14.61 26.88
N LEU A 184 -7.13 -14.94 26.43
CA LEU A 184 -8.37 -14.57 27.10
C LEU A 184 -8.56 -15.49 28.29
N LYS A 185 -8.53 -14.93 29.51
CA LYS A 185 -8.77 -15.70 30.77
C LYS A 185 -10.19 -16.25 30.84
N GLU A 186 -11.14 -15.53 30.21
CA GLU A 186 -12.54 -15.91 30.14
C GLU A 186 -13.02 -15.70 28.69
N PHE A 187 -13.78 -16.64 28.17
CA PHE A 187 -14.42 -16.51 26.87
C PHE A 187 -15.69 -15.66 27.00
N PRO A 188 -15.78 -14.49 26.35
CA PRO A 188 -16.92 -13.57 26.53
C PRO A 188 -18.25 -14.10 25.95
N GLY A 189 -18.25 -15.27 25.33
CA GLY A 189 -19.39 -15.82 24.59
C GLY A 189 -19.47 -15.30 23.16
N CYS A 190 -20.36 -15.89 22.36
CA CYS A 190 -20.70 -15.35 21.06
C CYS A 190 -21.71 -14.21 21.21
N PRO A 191 -21.59 -13.12 20.44
CA PRO A 191 -22.63 -12.09 20.43
C PRO A 191 -23.97 -12.72 19.99
N PRO A 192 -25.11 -12.25 20.53
CA PRO A 192 -26.41 -12.75 20.13
C PRO A 192 -26.61 -12.56 18.61
N VAL A 193 -27.12 -13.60 17.95
CA VAL A 193 -27.46 -13.50 16.53
C VAL A 193 -28.62 -12.50 16.40
N PRO A 194 -28.52 -11.47 15.54
CA PRO A 194 -29.65 -10.58 15.30
C PRO A 194 -30.84 -11.40 14.83
N GLU A 195 -31.99 -11.21 15.46
CA GLU A 195 -33.24 -11.80 15.00
C GLU A 195 -33.59 -11.24 13.62
N ALA A 196 -33.92 -12.12 12.67
CA ALA A 196 -34.23 -11.78 11.28
C ALA A 196 -35.58 -11.10 11.12
#